data_14dc8fac30adebd10125c26e6fce19eb
#
_entry.id   14dc8fac30adebd10125c26e6fce19eb
#
_cell.length_a   1.000
_cell.length_b   1.000
_cell.length_c   1.000
_cell.angle_alpha   90.00
_cell.angle_beta   90.00
_cell.angle_gamma   90.00
#
_symmetry.space_group_name_H-M   'P 1'
#
loop_
_entity.id
_entity.type
_entity.pdbx_description
1 polymer ?
#
loop_
_entity_poly.entity_id
_entity_poly.type
_entity_poly.pdbx_seq_one_letter_code
_entity_poly.pdbx_strand_id
1 'polypeptide(L)'
;LPDDGLRVLVSGPRVPATLVSIPAYPSDAPHPDEPTPALELTDVGLALVAITNDLRGRAALIQRGQNNFSQKLEFAAAAGAGFAVVRNNQGGTERLYMGGAETQFTPIPAVFIDQTSGQALSEYLRQNSGVTARLSLQKAIARLTVTNTLQVDHVRLRARFAHARRADVRLTLVSPAGTRSVLHHHNSDTSSPLGEWDFHSVRHLLESSAGEWT
;
A
#
# COMPACT_ATOMS: atom_id res chain seq x y z
N LEU A 1 -2.37 -5.99 15.27
CA LEU A 1 -2.64 -4.72 14.64
C LEU A 1 -4.11 -4.67 14.29
N PRO A 2 -4.81 -3.56 14.50
CA PRO A 2 -6.17 -3.42 14.02
C PRO A 2 -6.24 -3.58 12.50
N ASP A 3 -7.38 -3.99 11.98
CA ASP A 3 -7.64 -4.25 10.55
C ASP A 3 -7.47 -3.03 9.61
N ASP A 4 -6.96 -1.94 10.11
CA ASP A 4 -7.01 -0.62 9.48
C ASP A 4 -5.64 -0.09 9.06
N GLY A 5 -4.68 -0.97 8.84
CA GLY A 5 -3.31 -0.57 8.52
C GLY A 5 -3.19 0.29 7.26
N LEU A 6 -3.93 -0.04 6.22
CA LEU A 6 -3.90 0.68 4.95
C LEU A 6 -5.27 1.30 4.66
N ARG A 7 -5.29 2.60 4.45
CA ARG A 7 -6.53 3.36 4.21
C ARG A 7 -6.35 4.41 3.13
N VAL A 8 -7.43 4.68 2.41
CA VAL A 8 -7.57 5.89 1.60
C VAL A 8 -8.30 6.93 2.46
N LEU A 9 -7.60 8.00 2.82
CA LEU A 9 -8.19 9.13 3.54
C LEU A 9 -8.62 10.18 2.52
N VAL A 10 -9.91 10.53 2.55
CA VAL A 10 -10.52 11.48 1.61
C VAL A 10 -10.86 12.78 2.34
N SER A 11 -10.57 13.90 1.69
CA SER A 11 -10.91 15.24 2.17
C SER A 11 -11.54 16.05 1.04
N GLY A 12 -12.53 16.86 1.38
CA GLY A 12 -13.27 17.67 0.40
C GLY A 12 -14.52 18.29 1.02
N PRO A 13 -15.37 18.96 0.21
CA PRO A 13 -16.59 19.60 0.70
C PRO A 13 -17.61 18.56 1.20
N ARG A 14 -18.01 18.63 2.47
CA ARG A 14 -19.06 17.77 3.05
C ARG A 14 -18.83 16.28 2.81
N VAL A 15 -17.59 15.79 2.95
CA VAL A 15 -17.26 14.37 2.76
C VAL A 15 -18.19 13.51 3.64
N PRO A 16 -18.90 12.54 3.06
CA PRO A 16 -19.69 11.57 3.84
C PRO A 16 -18.80 10.83 4.84
N ALA A 17 -19.30 10.59 6.06
CA ALA A 17 -18.50 9.92 7.11
C ALA A 17 -17.94 8.57 6.67
N THR A 18 -18.64 7.84 5.81
CA THR A 18 -18.22 6.56 5.25
C THR A 18 -17.04 6.66 4.27
N LEU A 19 -16.78 7.86 3.73
CA LEU A 19 -15.70 8.11 2.78
C LEU A 19 -14.46 8.77 3.41
N VAL A 20 -14.59 9.36 4.60
CA VAL A 20 -13.45 10.03 5.27
C VAL A 20 -12.26 9.10 5.41
N SER A 21 -12.51 7.81 5.65
CA SER A 21 -11.47 6.79 5.85
C SER A 21 -11.93 5.44 5.31
N ILE A 22 -11.52 5.12 4.10
CA ILE A 22 -11.90 3.90 3.39
C ILE A 22 -10.83 2.83 3.63
N PRO A 23 -11.20 1.63 4.12
CA PRO A 23 -10.27 0.51 4.18
C PRO A 23 -9.72 0.18 2.80
N ALA A 24 -8.40 0.13 2.68
CA ALA A 24 -7.74 -0.22 1.44
C ALA A 24 -6.99 -1.54 1.57
N TYR A 25 -6.85 -2.23 0.47
CA TYR A 25 -6.22 -3.55 0.41
C TYR A 25 -4.90 -3.44 -0.33
N PRO A 26 -3.87 -4.17 0.13
CA PRO A 26 -2.56 -4.14 -0.50
C PRO A 26 -2.58 -4.75 -1.91
N SER A 27 -1.54 -4.45 -2.66
CA SER A 27 -1.26 -4.99 -3.99
C SER A 27 0.22 -5.32 -4.14
N ASP A 28 0.60 -5.94 -5.25
CA ASP A 28 2.02 -6.11 -5.62
C ASP A 28 2.69 -4.82 -6.08
N ALA A 29 1.92 -3.76 -6.32
CA ALA A 29 2.46 -2.44 -6.67
C ALA A 29 3.32 -1.87 -5.53
N PRO A 30 4.24 -0.95 -5.83
CA PRO A 30 5.06 -0.31 -4.81
C PRO A 30 4.23 0.25 -3.66
N HIS A 31 4.67 0.01 -2.44
CA HIS A 31 4.05 0.57 -1.25
C HIS A 31 4.85 1.78 -0.78
N PRO A 32 4.19 2.89 -0.46
CA PRO A 32 4.86 4.00 0.20
C PRO A 32 5.29 3.56 1.61
N ASP A 33 6.48 3.97 2.03
CA ASP A 33 6.96 3.75 3.40
C ASP A 33 6.34 4.73 4.40
N GLU A 34 5.88 5.87 3.91
CA GLU A 34 5.21 6.93 4.65
C GLU A 34 3.84 7.23 4.01
N PRO A 35 2.92 7.87 4.74
CA PRO A 35 1.69 8.36 4.12
C PRO A 35 2.00 9.24 2.91
N THR A 36 1.26 9.05 1.82
CA THR A 36 1.45 9.88 0.63
C THR A 36 1.01 11.32 0.90
N PRO A 37 1.47 12.30 0.12
CA PRO A 37 0.84 13.61 0.07
C PRO A 37 -0.66 13.48 -0.23
N ALA A 38 -1.45 14.44 0.22
CA ALA A 38 -2.84 14.57 -0.23
C ALA A 38 -2.83 15.14 -1.66
N LEU A 39 -3.35 14.36 -2.60
CA LEU A 39 -3.43 14.73 -4.01
C LEU A 39 -4.88 14.82 -4.45
N GLU A 40 -5.20 15.71 -5.38
CA GLU A 40 -6.52 15.80 -5.97
C GLU A 40 -6.88 14.47 -6.66
N LEU A 41 -8.02 13.90 -6.31
CA LEU A 41 -8.44 12.58 -6.80
C LEU A 41 -9.30 12.75 -8.06
N THR A 42 -8.88 12.11 -9.14
CA THR A 42 -9.57 12.13 -10.44
C THR A 42 -10.09 10.73 -10.79
N ASP A 43 -11.40 10.60 -11.02
CA ASP A 43 -11.98 9.36 -11.55
C ASP A 43 -11.70 9.26 -13.05
N VAL A 44 -10.93 8.27 -13.45
CA VAL A 44 -10.53 8.00 -14.84
C VAL A 44 -11.28 6.81 -15.45
N GLY A 45 -12.29 6.30 -14.75
CA GLY A 45 -13.09 5.17 -15.22
C GLY A 45 -12.28 3.88 -15.35
N LEU A 46 -12.48 3.14 -16.44
CA LEU A 46 -11.86 1.83 -16.65
C LEU A 46 -10.38 1.88 -17.03
N ALA A 47 -9.87 3.02 -17.50
CA ALA A 47 -8.52 3.15 -18.03
C ALA A 47 -8.15 2.02 -19.02
N LEU A 48 -8.96 1.85 -20.06
CA LEU A 48 -8.76 0.82 -21.10
C LEU A 48 -7.70 1.21 -22.13
N VAL A 49 -7.49 2.50 -22.28
CA VAL A 49 -6.52 3.12 -23.18
C VAL A 49 -5.74 4.18 -22.39
N ALA A 50 -4.71 4.74 -23.00
CA ALA A 50 -3.94 5.82 -22.41
C ALA A 50 -4.85 6.94 -21.89
N ILE A 51 -4.61 7.37 -20.65
CA ILE A 51 -5.35 8.45 -20.02
C ILE A 51 -4.86 9.77 -20.64
N THR A 52 -5.77 10.52 -21.23
CA THR A 52 -5.45 11.80 -21.89
C THR A 52 -5.44 12.99 -20.94
N ASN A 53 -6.07 12.86 -19.77
CA ASN A 53 -6.04 13.87 -18.72
C ASN A 53 -4.64 13.98 -18.12
N ASP A 54 -4.17 15.19 -17.87
CA ASP A 54 -2.96 15.41 -17.08
C ASP A 54 -3.23 15.10 -15.60
N LEU A 55 -2.54 14.10 -15.07
CA LEU A 55 -2.64 13.68 -13.66
C LEU A 55 -1.44 14.10 -12.82
N ARG A 56 -0.57 14.98 -13.31
CA ARG A 56 0.56 15.51 -12.51
C ARG A 56 0.04 16.24 -11.27
N GLY A 57 0.54 15.82 -10.09
CA GLY A 57 0.05 16.31 -8.80
C GLY A 57 -1.32 15.79 -8.38
N ARG A 58 -1.83 14.77 -9.07
CA ARG A 58 -3.12 14.12 -8.80
C ARG A 58 -2.97 12.65 -8.50
N ALA A 59 -4.04 12.05 -7.97
CA ALA A 59 -4.20 10.61 -7.83
C ALA A 59 -5.32 10.12 -8.75
N ALA A 60 -5.21 8.87 -9.20
CA ALA A 60 -6.21 8.25 -10.07
C ALA A 60 -7.16 7.35 -9.28
N LEU A 61 -8.48 7.52 -9.44
CA LEU A 61 -9.47 6.50 -9.10
C LEU A 61 -9.78 5.70 -10.37
N ILE A 62 -9.54 4.39 -10.35
CA ILE A 62 -9.65 3.52 -11.52
C ILE A 62 -10.66 2.41 -11.25
N GLN A 63 -11.53 2.11 -12.18
CA GLN A 63 -12.44 0.97 -12.07
C GLN A 63 -11.77 -0.32 -12.52
N ARG A 64 -11.91 -1.40 -11.74
CA ARG A 64 -11.54 -2.76 -12.14
C ARG A 64 -12.35 -3.21 -13.35
N GLY A 65 -11.73 -4.07 -14.19
CA GLY A 65 -12.39 -4.79 -15.28
C GLY A 65 -11.76 -4.56 -16.65
N GLN A 66 -11.98 -5.51 -17.54
CA GLN A 66 -11.61 -5.59 -18.95
C GLN A 66 -10.11 -5.77 -19.22
N ASN A 67 -9.23 -4.94 -18.69
CA ASN A 67 -7.77 -5.08 -18.85
C ASN A 67 -7.07 -5.37 -17.51
N ASN A 68 -5.81 -5.73 -17.58
CA ASN A 68 -4.99 -6.08 -16.42
C ASN A 68 -4.73 -4.88 -15.49
N PHE A 69 -4.49 -5.15 -14.22
CA PHE A 69 -4.15 -4.10 -13.25
C PHE A 69 -2.86 -3.35 -13.63
N SER A 70 -1.82 -4.07 -14.07
CA SER A 70 -0.57 -3.48 -14.54
C SER A 70 -0.80 -2.42 -15.62
N GLN A 71 -1.57 -2.73 -16.66
CA GLN A 71 -1.88 -1.79 -17.72
C GLN A 71 -2.61 -0.54 -17.22
N LYS A 72 -3.58 -0.70 -16.30
CA LYS A 72 -4.28 0.44 -15.69
C LYS A 72 -3.33 1.35 -14.94
N LEU A 73 -2.42 0.77 -14.17
CA LEU A 73 -1.45 1.51 -13.38
C LEU A 73 -0.39 2.17 -14.25
N GLU A 74 0.04 1.52 -15.33
CA GLU A 74 0.93 2.11 -16.34
C GLU A 74 0.30 3.33 -17.01
N PHE A 75 -0.98 3.25 -17.41
CA PHE A 75 -1.67 4.40 -17.99
C PHE A 75 -1.81 5.55 -17.01
N ALA A 76 -2.10 5.27 -15.73
CA ALA A 76 -2.17 6.30 -14.70
C ALA A 76 -0.80 6.94 -14.43
N ALA A 77 0.25 6.13 -14.36
CA ALA A 77 1.62 6.59 -14.19
C ALA A 77 2.11 7.43 -15.38
N ALA A 78 1.84 6.98 -16.61
CA ALA A 78 2.18 7.71 -17.83
C ALA A 78 1.47 9.07 -17.91
N ALA A 79 0.26 9.18 -17.35
CA ALA A 79 -0.47 10.44 -17.22
C ALA A 79 0.03 11.33 -16.07
N GLY A 80 0.98 10.84 -15.24
CA GLY A 80 1.61 11.59 -14.16
C GLY A 80 0.98 11.42 -12.78
N ALA A 81 0.10 10.43 -12.57
CA ALA A 81 -0.51 10.18 -11.27
C ALA A 81 0.55 9.83 -10.20
N GLY A 82 0.43 10.41 -9.00
CA GLY A 82 1.31 10.12 -7.88
C GLY A 82 1.01 8.78 -7.18
N PHE A 83 -0.24 8.34 -7.23
CA PHE A 83 -0.70 7.01 -6.81
C PHE A 83 -2.05 6.68 -7.44
N ALA A 84 -2.46 5.41 -7.36
CA ALA A 84 -3.75 4.96 -7.85
C ALA A 84 -4.58 4.24 -6.76
N VAL A 85 -5.89 4.44 -6.82
CA VAL A 85 -6.89 3.69 -6.06
C VAL A 85 -7.72 2.92 -7.05
N VAL A 86 -7.65 1.59 -7.02
CA VAL A 86 -8.48 0.75 -7.89
C VAL A 86 -9.72 0.30 -7.11
N ARG A 87 -10.89 0.62 -7.62
CA ARG A 87 -12.17 0.21 -7.04
C ARG A 87 -12.69 -1.07 -7.66
N ASN A 88 -13.25 -1.95 -6.84
CA ASN A 88 -13.90 -3.17 -7.34
C ASN A 88 -15.14 -2.82 -8.18
N ASN A 89 -15.47 -3.71 -9.10
CA ASN A 89 -16.67 -3.61 -9.96
C ASN A 89 -17.76 -4.62 -9.61
N GLN A 90 -17.51 -5.49 -8.62
CA GLN A 90 -18.46 -6.53 -8.17
C GLN A 90 -18.16 -6.96 -6.73
N GLY A 91 -19.03 -7.76 -6.13
CA GLY A 91 -18.79 -8.40 -4.83
C GLY A 91 -19.05 -7.51 -3.61
N GLY A 92 -19.64 -6.32 -3.77
CA GLY A 92 -20.01 -5.45 -2.65
C GLY A 92 -18.78 -5.06 -1.82
N THR A 93 -18.61 -5.66 -0.65
CA THR A 93 -17.51 -5.42 0.29
C THR A 93 -16.39 -6.46 0.20
N GLU A 94 -16.38 -7.30 -0.83
CA GLU A 94 -15.34 -8.30 -1.00
C GLU A 94 -13.96 -7.70 -1.15
N ARG A 95 -13.00 -8.32 -0.45
CA ARG A 95 -11.58 -8.01 -0.56
C ARG A 95 -11.00 -8.73 -1.76
N LEU A 96 -10.19 -8.00 -2.53
CA LEU A 96 -9.39 -8.58 -3.60
C LEU A 96 -7.94 -8.13 -3.42
N TYR A 97 -7.02 -9.09 -3.48
CA TYR A 97 -5.61 -8.77 -3.63
C TYR A 97 -5.31 -8.46 -5.10
N MET A 98 -4.83 -7.25 -5.35
CA MET A 98 -4.47 -6.79 -6.69
C MET A 98 -3.03 -7.24 -6.99
N GLY A 99 -2.89 -8.47 -7.45
CA GLY A 99 -1.62 -9.10 -7.75
C GLY A 99 -1.49 -9.50 -9.21
N GLY A 100 -0.28 -9.85 -9.59
CA GLY A 100 0.10 -10.35 -10.90
C GLY A 100 1.56 -10.08 -11.19
N ALA A 101 2.19 -10.94 -12.00
CA ALA A 101 3.64 -10.88 -12.25
C ALA A 101 4.14 -9.51 -12.73
N GLU A 102 3.30 -8.71 -13.36
CA GLU A 102 3.65 -7.40 -13.92
C GLU A 102 3.28 -6.23 -12.99
N THR A 103 2.36 -6.43 -12.04
CA THR A 103 1.88 -5.34 -11.16
C THR A 103 2.99 -4.81 -10.24
N GLN A 104 3.93 -5.63 -9.84
CA GLN A 104 5.09 -5.24 -9.02
C GLN A 104 6.05 -4.27 -9.70
N PHE A 105 6.01 -4.19 -11.03
CA PHE A 105 6.88 -3.30 -11.81
C PHE A 105 6.24 -1.96 -12.14
N THR A 106 5.03 -1.71 -11.68
CA THR A 106 4.37 -0.42 -11.92
C THR A 106 5.10 0.69 -11.15
N PRO A 107 5.25 1.88 -11.74
CA PRO A 107 6.09 2.94 -11.17
C PRO A 107 5.42 3.74 -10.05
N ILE A 108 4.13 3.53 -9.77
CA ILE A 108 3.37 4.27 -8.76
C ILE A 108 2.75 3.36 -7.71
N PRO A 109 2.63 3.82 -6.45
CA PRO A 109 1.87 3.11 -5.43
C PRO A 109 0.42 2.89 -5.85
N ALA A 110 -0.14 1.73 -5.52
CA ALA A 110 -1.54 1.45 -5.79
C ALA A 110 -2.17 0.62 -4.69
N VAL A 111 -3.44 0.89 -4.43
CA VAL A 111 -4.26 0.17 -3.46
C VAL A 111 -5.60 -0.21 -4.08
N PHE A 112 -6.25 -1.21 -3.50
CA PHE A 112 -7.55 -1.67 -3.91
C PHE A 112 -8.61 -1.33 -2.85
N ILE A 113 -9.78 -0.88 -3.26
CA ILE A 113 -10.94 -0.67 -2.38
C ILE A 113 -12.12 -1.50 -2.88
N ASP A 114 -13.03 -1.81 -1.97
CA ASP A 114 -14.25 -2.56 -2.30
C ASP A 114 -15.18 -1.80 -3.26
N GLN A 115 -16.18 -2.50 -3.80
CA GLN A 115 -17.14 -1.93 -4.75
C GLN A 115 -18.01 -0.85 -4.11
N THR A 116 -18.52 -1.09 -2.92
CA THR A 116 -19.46 -0.18 -2.25
C THR A 116 -18.81 1.16 -1.97
N SER A 117 -17.64 1.16 -1.35
CA SER A 117 -16.87 2.36 -1.08
C SER A 117 -16.43 3.05 -2.38
N GLY A 118 -16.01 2.26 -3.37
CA GLY A 118 -15.54 2.78 -4.65
C GLY A 118 -16.62 3.44 -5.48
N GLN A 119 -17.85 2.91 -5.49
CA GLN A 119 -19.00 3.52 -6.15
C GLN A 119 -19.41 4.81 -5.46
N ALA A 120 -19.49 4.80 -4.13
CA ALA A 120 -19.82 6.00 -3.36
C ALA A 120 -18.77 7.11 -3.55
N LEU A 121 -17.50 6.76 -3.61
CA LEU A 121 -16.41 7.70 -3.87
C LEU A 121 -16.48 8.29 -5.28
N SER A 122 -16.72 7.46 -6.28
CA SER A 122 -16.89 7.90 -7.68
C SER A 122 -18.10 8.86 -7.81
N GLU A 123 -19.22 8.55 -7.17
CA GLU A 123 -20.40 9.43 -7.15
C GLU A 123 -20.10 10.75 -6.45
N TYR A 124 -19.40 10.71 -5.31
CA TYR A 124 -19.00 11.91 -4.60
C TYR A 124 -18.09 12.81 -5.44
N LEU A 125 -17.14 12.23 -6.18
CA LEU A 125 -16.25 12.97 -7.08
C LEU A 125 -17.01 13.64 -8.24
N ARG A 126 -18.07 13.02 -8.75
CA ARG A 126 -18.89 13.64 -9.81
C ARG A 126 -19.66 14.89 -9.35
N GLN A 127 -19.94 14.97 -8.06
CA GLN A 127 -20.73 16.06 -7.48
C GLN A 127 -19.86 17.15 -6.83
N ASN A 128 -18.57 16.88 -6.60
CA ASN A 128 -17.70 17.77 -5.84
C ASN A 128 -16.34 17.92 -6.51
N SER A 129 -15.87 19.16 -6.63
CA SER A 129 -14.51 19.49 -7.05
C SER A 129 -13.58 19.68 -5.86
N GLY A 130 -12.27 19.65 -6.09
CA GLY A 130 -11.24 19.86 -5.07
C GLY A 130 -11.19 18.74 -4.01
N VAL A 131 -11.69 17.57 -4.34
CA VAL A 131 -11.59 16.38 -3.48
C VAL A 131 -10.17 15.85 -3.54
N THR A 132 -9.53 15.69 -2.38
CA THR A 132 -8.20 15.12 -2.27
C THR A 132 -8.23 13.77 -1.58
N ALA A 133 -7.26 12.93 -1.89
CA ALA A 133 -7.03 11.66 -1.21
C ALA A 133 -5.57 11.50 -0.86
N ARG A 134 -5.28 10.69 0.17
CA ARG A 134 -3.95 10.21 0.50
C ARG A 134 -4.00 8.76 0.95
N LEU A 135 -2.95 8.03 0.69
CA LEU A 135 -2.75 6.70 1.27
C LEU A 135 -2.16 6.87 2.66
N SER A 136 -2.75 6.24 3.65
CA SER A 136 -2.30 6.25 5.04
C SER A 136 -1.97 4.83 5.47
N LEU A 137 -0.83 4.68 6.15
CA LEU A 137 -0.36 3.42 6.71
C LEU A 137 -0.35 3.53 8.23
N GLN A 138 -0.84 2.51 8.90
CA GLN A 138 -0.60 2.36 10.32
C GLN A 138 0.68 1.54 10.50
N LYS A 139 1.68 2.13 11.14
CA LYS A 139 2.94 1.48 11.46
C LYS A 139 3.01 1.15 12.95
N ALA A 140 3.52 -0.05 13.25
CA ALA A 140 4.05 -0.36 14.56
C ALA A 140 5.57 -0.41 14.44
N ILE A 141 6.28 0.36 15.26
CA ILE A 141 7.74 0.41 15.26
C ILE A 141 8.22 -0.23 16.56
N ALA A 142 8.96 -1.33 16.42
CA ALA A 142 9.73 -1.92 17.51
C ALA A 142 11.19 -1.45 17.40
N ARG A 143 11.82 -1.16 18.54
CA ARG A 143 13.20 -0.69 18.60
C ARG A 143 14.01 -1.63 19.49
N LEU A 144 15.18 -2.00 19.02
CA LEU A 144 16.14 -2.81 19.76
C LEU A 144 17.50 -2.15 19.74
N THR A 145 18.05 -1.82 20.90
CA THR A 145 19.42 -1.32 21.01
C THR A 145 20.39 -2.48 21.23
N VAL A 146 21.34 -2.60 20.32
CA VAL A 146 22.46 -3.55 20.42
C VAL A 146 23.71 -2.79 20.83
N THR A 147 24.39 -3.24 21.89
CA THR A 147 25.54 -2.55 22.48
C THR A 147 26.88 -3.15 22.09
N ASN A 148 26.91 -4.37 21.58
CA ASN A 148 28.16 -4.98 21.10
C ASN A 148 28.51 -4.50 19.67
N THR A 149 29.80 -4.47 19.36
CA THR A 149 30.34 -3.96 18.10
C THR A 149 30.78 -5.08 17.16
N LEU A 150 30.03 -6.15 17.07
CA LEU A 150 30.31 -7.25 16.15
C LEU A 150 30.01 -6.84 14.71
N GLN A 151 30.76 -7.40 13.76
CA GLN A 151 30.35 -7.35 12.36
C GLN A 151 29.20 -8.36 12.14
N VAL A 152 28.18 -7.89 11.42
CA VAL A 152 27.02 -8.70 11.09
C VAL A 152 27.39 -9.66 9.95
N ASP A 153 27.20 -10.95 10.17
CA ASP A 153 27.22 -11.98 9.13
C ASP A 153 25.80 -12.16 8.54
N HIS A 154 24.84 -12.38 9.43
CA HIS A 154 23.43 -12.42 9.07
C HIS A 154 22.58 -11.95 10.26
N VAL A 155 21.35 -11.55 9.97
CA VAL A 155 20.37 -11.23 11.00
C VAL A 155 19.26 -12.28 10.98
N ARG A 156 18.94 -12.82 12.15
CA ARG A 156 17.73 -13.59 12.37
C ARG A 156 16.78 -12.75 13.21
N LEU A 157 15.59 -12.47 12.69
CA LEU A 157 14.53 -11.81 13.41
C LEU A 157 13.41 -12.81 13.67
N ARG A 158 13.09 -13.03 14.96
CA ARG A 158 11.91 -13.76 15.36
C ARG A 158 10.81 -12.78 15.71
N ALA A 159 9.69 -12.86 15.02
CA ALA A 159 8.58 -11.94 15.20
C ALA A 159 7.26 -12.70 15.42
N ARG A 160 6.40 -12.13 16.28
CA ARG A 160 5.05 -12.63 16.53
C ARG A 160 4.05 -11.52 16.24
N PHE A 161 3.09 -11.80 15.38
CA PHE A 161 2.04 -10.87 15.02
C PHE A 161 0.66 -11.41 15.40
N ALA A 162 -0.17 -10.54 15.94
CA ALA A 162 -1.61 -10.78 16.09
C ALA A 162 -2.32 -10.04 14.95
N HIS A 163 -2.44 -10.67 13.79
CA HIS A 163 -3.13 -10.13 12.62
C HIS A 163 -4.01 -11.21 11.99
N ALA A 164 -5.20 -10.82 11.48
CA ALA A 164 -6.14 -11.78 10.93
C ALA A 164 -5.68 -12.41 9.61
N ARG A 165 -4.85 -11.70 8.84
CA ARG A 165 -4.40 -12.14 7.53
C ARG A 165 -2.91 -11.89 7.33
N ARG A 166 -2.20 -12.93 6.93
CA ARG A 166 -0.76 -12.90 6.67
C ARG A 166 -0.42 -11.96 5.50
N ALA A 167 -1.23 -11.99 4.47
CA ALA A 167 -1.08 -11.17 3.27
C ALA A 167 -0.99 -9.66 3.54
N ASP A 168 -1.66 -9.19 4.59
CA ASP A 168 -1.80 -7.76 4.88
C ASP A 168 -0.64 -7.19 5.72
N VAL A 169 0.34 -8.04 6.09
CA VAL A 169 1.49 -7.63 6.90
C VAL A 169 2.69 -7.33 6.01
N ARG A 170 3.34 -6.19 6.23
CA ARG A 170 4.67 -5.90 5.70
C ARG A 170 5.63 -5.73 6.87
N LEU A 171 6.77 -6.41 6.82
CA LEU A 171 7.82 -6.31 7.82
C LEU A 171 9.10 -5.81 7.18
N THR A 172 9.65 -4.76 7.74
CA THR A 172 10.93 -4.19 7.30
C THR A 172 11.85 -4.08 8.51
N LEU A 173 13.07 -4.55 8.35
CA LEU A 173 14.15 -4.37 9.31
C LEU A 173 15.07 -3.26 8.83
N VAL A 174 15.42 -2.33 9.71
CA VAL A 174 16.35 -1.24 9.43
C VAL A 174 17.50 -1.32 10.41
N SER A 175 18.73 -1.36 9.89
CA SER A 175 19.95 -1.38 10.70
C SER A 175 20.31 0.01 11.24
N PRO A 176 21.23 0.12 12.22
CA PRO A 176 21.79 1.40 12.66
C PRO A 176 22.45 2.22 11.53
N ALA A 177 22.96 1.54 10.51
CA ALA A 177 23.53 2.17 9.31
C ALA A 177 22.46 2.69 8.33
N GLY A 178 21.18 2.43 8.59
CA GLY A 178 20.06 2.83 7.73
C GLY A 178 19.75 1.84 6.61
N THR A 179 20.43 0.70 6.54
CA THR A 179 20.15 -0.33 5.54
C THR A 179 18.81 -0.99 5.82
N ARG A 180 17.96 -1.03 4.80
CA ARG A 180 16.60 -1.59 4.88
C ARG A 180 16.53 -2.98 4.26
N SER A 181 15.93 -3.92 4.98
CA SER A 181 15.62 -5.26 4.51
C SER A 181 14.13 -5.52 4.64
N VAL A 182 13.42 -5.69 3.55
CA VAL A 182 12.01 -6.14 3.57
C VAL A 182 12.01 -7.64 3.81
N LEU A 183 11.59 -8.05 5.00
CA LEU A 183 11.56 -9.45 5.44
C LEU A 183 10.28 -10.15 5.03
N HIS A 184 9.19 -9.40 4.96
CA HIS A 184 7.88 -9.86 4.47
C HIS A 184 7.18 -8.71 3.77
N HIS A 185 6.56 -8.99 2.65
CA HIS A 185 5.77 -8.02 1.90
C HIS A 185 4.34 -8.55 1.68
N HIS A 186 3.44 -7.67 1.32
CA HIS A 186 2.07 -8.03 0.99
C HIS A 186 2.03 -9.09 -0.11
N ASN A 187 1.07 -10.00 -0.02
CA ASN A 187 0.91 -11.11 -0.97
C ASN A 187 -0.53 -11.63 -0.98
N SER A 188 -0.80 -12.74 -1.65
CA SER A 188 -2.13 -13.34 -1.76
C SER A 188 -2.46 -14.37 -0.67
N ASP A 189 -1.56 -14.61 0.29
CA ASP A 189 -1.79 -15.58 1.38
C ASP A 189 -2.79 -15.05 2.40
N THR A 190 -4.03 -15.51 2.32
CA THR A 190 -5.12 -15.10 3.23
C THR A 190 -5.17 -15.88 4.54
N SER A 191 -4.23 -16.79 4.77
CA SER A 191 -4.16 -17.55 6.01
C SER A 191 -3.88 -16.65 7.21
N SER A 192 -4.34 -17.06 8.38
CA SER A 192 -3.99 -16.40 9.64
C SER A 192 -2.54 -16.68 10.00
N PRO A 193 -1.76 -15.70 10.42
CA PRO A 193 -0.44 -15.94 10.95
C PRO A 193 -0.57 -16.73 12.26
N LEU A 194 0.12 -17.86 12.34
CA LEU A 194 0.14 -18.72 13.50
C LEU A 194 1.50 -18.63 14.17
N GLY A 195 1.51 -18.17 15.43
CA GLY A 195 2.69 -18.24 16.27
C GLY A 195 3.83 -17.29 15.88
N GLU A 196 5.04 -17.77 16.03
CA GLU A 196 6.27 -17.03 15.77
C GLU A 196 6.81 -17.35 14.39
N TRP A 197 7.37 -16.34 13.74
CA TRP A 197 8.04 -16.44 12.45
C TRP A 197 9.50 -16.07 12.59
N ASP A 198 10.35 -16.88 11.98
CA ASP A 198 11.77 -16.61 11.83
C ASP A 198 12.04 -16.04 10.44
N PHE A 199 12.62 -14.86 10.40
CA PHE A 199 13.09 -14.20 9.19
C PHE A 199 14.60 -14.13 9.21
N HIS A 200 15.22 -14.27 8.05
CA HIS A 200 16.66 -14.18 7.88
C HIS A 200 17.02 -13.13 6.85
N SER A 201 18.06 -12.35 7.12
CA SER A 201 18.58 -11.36 6.16
C SER A 201 20.10 -11.34 6.20
N VAL A 202 20.69 -11.38 5.03
CA VAL A 202 22.12 -11.14 4.82
C VAL A 202 22.40 -9.73 4.28
N ARG A 203 21.37 -8.89 4.19
CA ARG A 203 21.45 -7.56 3.58
C ARG A 203 22.32 -6.59 4.38
N HIS A 204 22.56 -6.91 5.65
CA HIS A 204 23.38 -6.11 6.59
C HIS A 204 24.79 -6.66 6.76
N LEU A 205 25.25 -7.51 5.82
CA LEU A 205 26.58 -8.13 5.87
C LEU A 205 27.68 -7.08 6.04
N LEU A 206 28.59 -7.32 6.99
CA LEU A 206 29.72 -6.48 7.36
C LEU A 206 29.38 -5.13 8.01
N GLU A 207 28.12 -4.81 8.26
CA GLU A 207 27.73 -3.65 9.06
C GLU A 207 28.08 -3.88 10.54
N SER A 208 28.24 -2.80 11.31
CA SER A 208 28.32 -2.90 12.77
C SER A 208 26.95 -3.28 13.35
N SER A 209 26.96 -4.23 14.28
CA SER A 209 25.73 -4.59 15.02
C SER A 209 25.29 -3.51 16.00
N ALA A 210 26.21 -2.64 16.45
CA ALA A 210 25.96 -1.66 17.50
C ALA A 210 25.05 -0.53 17.02
N GLY A 211 24.05 -0.20 17.84
CA GLY A 211 23.11 0.89 17.61
C GLY A 211 21.66 0.46 17.71
N GLU A 212 20.77 1.32 17.23
CA GLU A 212 19.33 1.08 17.24
C GLU A 212 18.88 0.39 15.94
N TRP A 213 18.29 -0.77 16.09
CA TRP A 213 17.59 -1.51 15.03
C TRP A 213 16.08 -1.24 15.12
N THR A 214 15.43 -1.05 14.00
CA THR A 214 13.98 -0.80 13.94
C THR A 214 13.27 -1.70 12.95
#